data_ae1961f0448a9e278af40556967049f9
#
_entry.id   ae1961f0448a9e278af40556967049f9
#
_cell.length_a   1.000
_cell.length_b   1.000
_cell.length_c   1.000
_cell.angle_alpha   90.00
_cell.angle_beta   90.00
_cell.angle_gamma   90.00
#
_symmetry.space_group_name_H-M   'P 1'
#
loop_
_entity.id
_entity.type
_entity.pdbx_description
1 polymer ?
#
loop_
_entity_poly.entity_id
_entity_poly.type
_entity_poly.pdbx_seq_one_letter_code
_entity_poly.pdbx_strand_id
1 'polypeptide(L)'
;MIMRRCPVSGGKPCGRVRLFDDGGTPCGECIADRRGNKMPVLCGGNSVEILNPDLLIMSDRSSALEPFDFAVLKFTDEKELKPILNMYQNNGKPSGPLTRGLYFRGAE
;
A
#
# COMPACT_ATOMS: atom_id res chain seq x y z
N MET A 1 5.02 5.74 0.36
CA MET A 1 5.88 6.89 -0.03
C MET A 1 5.84 7.04 -1.54
N ILE A 2 5.69 8.25 -2.04
CA ILE A 2 5.65 8.53 -3.49
C ILE A 2 6.92 9.27 -3.88
N MET A 3 7.58 8.83 -4.96
CA MET A 3 8.84 9.38 -5.46
C MET A 3 8.74 9.64 -6.96
N ARG A 4 9.44 10.67 -7.45
CA ARG A 4 9.54 10.94 -8.90
C ARG A 4 10.56 10.05 -9.61
N ARG A 5 11.59 9.59 -8.91
CA ARG A 5 12.65 8.74 -9.45
C ARG A 5 12.53 7.34 -8.87
N CYS A 6 12.71 6.33 -9.72
CA CYS A 6 12.67 4.95 -9.27
C CYS A 6 13.94 4.63 -8.44
N PRO A 7 13.76 4.21 -7.19
CA PRO A 7 14.92 3.84 -6.34
C PRO A 7 15.55 2.51 -6.76
N VAL A 8 14.78 1.62 -7.41
CA VAL A 8 15.28 0.33 -7.88
C VAL A 8 16.21 0.51 -9.08
N SER A 9 15.84 1.37 -10.03
CA SER A 9 16.65 1.64 -11.22
C SER A 9 17.71 2.72 -11.01
N GLY A 10 17.79 3.32 -9.81
CA GLY A 10 18.66 4.46 -9.54
C GLY A 10 18.32 5.70 -10.36
N GLY A 11 17.06 5.81 -10.80
CA GLY A 11 16.57 6.92 -11.65
C GLY A 11 16.88 6.73 -13.14
N LYS A 12 17.47 5.60 -13.54
CA LYS A 12 17.68 5.26 -14.96
C LYS A 12 16.42 4.71 -15.60
N PRO A 13 16.22 4.86 -16.92
CA PRO A 13 15.13 4.20 -17.62
C PRO A 13 15.21 2.68 -17.41
N CYS A 14 14.10 2.07 -16.93
CA CYS A 14 14.10 0.64 -16.64
C CYS A 14 13.57 -0.23 -17.79
N GLY A 15 13.18 0.36 -18.93
CA GLY A 15 12.64 -0.35 -20.09
C GLY A 15 11.31 -1.06 -19.88
N ARG A 16 10.71 -0.95 -18.70
CA ARG A 16 9.40 -1.54 -18.41
C ARG A 16 8.28 -0.68 -19.00
N VAL A 17 7.31 -1.33 -19.62
CA VAL A 17 6.12 -0.64 -20.11
C VAL A 17 5.34 -0.18 -18.90
N ARG A 18 5.20 1.14 -18.78
CA ARG A 18 4.32 1.75 -17.80
C ARG A 18 2.93 1.79 -18.40
N LEU A 19 2.01 1.05 -17.82
CA LEU A 19 0.61 1.18 -18.15
C LEU A 19 0.10 2.49 -17.55
N PHE A 20 -0.47 3.33 -18.39
CA PHE A 20 -1.12 4.55 -17.95
C PHE A 20 -2.44 4.19 -17.27
N ASP A 21 -2.78 4.88 -16.21
CA ASP A 21 -4.11 5.14 -15.65
C ASP A 21 -4.63 4.32 -14.47
N ASP A 22 -3.99 3.32 -13.98
CA ASP A 22 -4.66 2.39 -13.06
C ASP A 22 -4.08 2.32 -11.64
N GLY A 23 -3.43 3.38 -11.21
CA GLY A 23 -2.95 3.46 -9.84
C GLY A 23 -1.64 2.75 -9.57
N GLY A 24 -0.94 2.33 -10.61
CA GLY A 24 0.39 1.77 -10.55
C GLY A 24 0.42 0.26 -10.76
N THR A 25 1.47 -0.19 -11.43
CA THR A 25 1.71 -1.60 -11.72
C THR A 25 2.81 -2.12 -10.78
N PRO A 26 2.63 -3.30 -10.16
CA PRO A 26 3.68 -3.93 -9.39
C PRO A 26 4.92 -4.13 -10.24
N CYS A 27 6.04 -3.64 -9.75
CA CYS A 27 7.32 -3.74 -10.44
C CYS A 27 7.94 -5.14 -10.37
N GLY A 28 7.47 -5.99 -9.44
CA GLY A 28 8.09 -7.27 -9.13
C GLY A 28 9.35 -7.12 -8.28
N GLU A 29 9.78 -5.90 -8.02
CA GLU A 29 10.93 -5.57 -7.21
C GLU A 29 10.47 -5.00 -5.85
N CYS A 30 11.35 -5.07 -4.87
CA CYS A 30 11.13 -4.47 -3.57
C CYS A 30 12.39 -3.78 -3.08
N ILE A 31 12.21 -2.85 -2.16
CA ILE A 31 13.31 -2.22 -1.43
C ILE A 31 13.31 -2.81 -0.03
N ALA A 32 14.48 -3.16 0.48
CA ALA A 32 14.63 -3.58 1.86
C ALA A 32 15.02 -2.38 2.74
N ASP A 33 14.41 -2.27 3.89
CA ASP A 33 14.85 -1.35 4.92
C ASP A 33 16.06 -1.91 5.69
N ARG A 34 16.57 -1.14 6.65
CA ARG A 34 17.71 -1.56 7.50
C ARG A 34 17.42 -2.80 8.35
N ARG A 35 16.14 -3.12 8.56
CA ARG A 35 15.68 -4.28 9.34
C ARG A 35 15.37 -5.48 8.45
N GLY A 36 15.55 -5.36 7.14
CA GLY A 36 15.27 -6.41 6.16
C GLY A 36 13.80 -6.51 5.74
N ASN A 37 12.93 -5.59 6.15
CA ASN A 37 11.54 -5.57 5.68
C ASN A 37 11.51 -5.21 4.20
N LYS A 38 10.82 -6.01 3.41
CA LYS A 38 10.68 -5.81 1.97
C LYS A 38 9.47 -4.93 1.69
N MET A 39 9.71 -3.77 1.10
CA MET A 39 8.69 -2.81 0.70
C MET A 39 8.45 -2.92 -0.80
N PRO A 40 7.25 -3.36 -1.23
CA PRO A 40 6.91 -3.45 -2.65
C PRO A 40 6.94 -2.10 -3.35
N VAL A 41 7.29 -2.11 -4.63
CA VAL A 41 7.37 -0.91 -5.46
C VAL A 41 6.31 -0.97 -6.56
N LEU A 42 5.46 0.05 -6.62
CA LEU A 42 4.50 0.27 -7.71
C LEU A 42 5.03 1.36 -8.64
N CYS A 43 5.03 1.07 -9.94
CA CYS A 43 5.35 2.05 -10.97
C CYS A 43 4.07 2.56 -11.61
N GLY A 44 3.84 3.86 -11.59
CA GLY A 44 2.69 4.50 -12.23
C GLY A 44 3.11 5.81 -12.89
N GLY A 45 2.79 5.96 -14.18
CA GLY A 45 3.02 7.20 -14.91
C GLY A 45 4.39 7.83 -14.67
N ASN A 46 4.38 8.99 -14.04
CA ASN A 46 5.59 9.76 -13.72
C ASN A 46 6.06 9.60 -12.28
N SER A 47 5.49 8.68 -11.52
CA SER A 47 5.82 8.48 -10.12
C SER A 47 6.01 7.00 -9.78
N VAL A 48 6.71 6.78 -8.69
CA VAL A 48 6.91 5.46 -8.09
C VAL A 48 6.39 5.51 -6.66
N GLU A 49 5.58 4.54 -6.29
CA GLU A 49 5.07 4.40 -4.94
C GLU A 49 5.74 3.21 -4.24
N ILE A 50 6.25 3.47 -3.05
CA ILE A 50 6.80 2.44 -2.17
C ILE A 50 5.74 2.14 -1.12
N LEU A 51 5.30 0.90 -1.07
CA LEU A 51 4.27 0.43 -0.15
C LEU A 51 4.88 -0.01 1.18
N ASN A 52 4.05 -0.04 2.21
CA ASN A 52 4.43 -0.68 3.46
C ASN A 52 4.62 -2.19 3.26
N PRO A 53 5.52 -2.83 4.01
CA PRO A 53 5.67 -4.28 3.96
C PRO A 53 4.43 -5.01 4.49
N ASP A 54 3.74 -4.41 5.45
CA ASP A 54 2.54 -4.96 6.07
C ASP A 54 1.29 -4.25 5.57
N LEU A 55 0.17 -4.97 5.53
CA LEU A 55 -1.12 -4.40 5.14
C LEU A 55 -1.58 -3.34 6.14
N LEU A 56 -1.99 -2.19 5.60
CA LEU A 56 -2.64 -1.14 6.39
C LEU A 56 -4.13 -1.47 6.53
N ILE A 57 -4.54 -1.92 7.70
CA ILE A 57 -5.92 -2.34 7.97
C ILE A 57 -6.47 -1.65 9.21
N MET A 58 -7.70 -1.15 9.12
CA MET A 58 -8.44 -0.48 10.18
C MET A 58 -9.84 -1.08 10.38
N SER A 59 -10.12 -2.28 9.85
CA SER A 59 -11.44 -2.91 9.86
C SER A 59 -12.01 -3.16 11.25
N ASP A 60 -11.16 -3.41 12.24
CA ASP A 60 -11.52 -3.60 13.64
C ASP A 60 -11.56 -2.30 14.46
N ARG A 61 -11.44 -1.16 13.79
CA ARG A 61 -11.44 0.20 14.38
C ARG A 61 -12.50 1.08 13.73
N SER A 62 -13.72 0.58 13.64
CA SER A 62 -14.85 1.30 13.00
C SER A 62 -15.07 2.69 13.59
N SER A 63 -14.90 2.87 14.89
CA SER A 63 -15.05 4.18 15.55
C SER A 63 -14.05 5.23 15.02
N ALA A 64 -12.88 4.81 14.56
CA ALA A 64 -11.91 5.70 13.95
C ALA A 64 -12.36 6.19 12.55
N LEU A 65 -13.25 5.46 11.90
CA LEU A 65 -13.76 5.76 10.57
C LEU A 65 -15.10 6.52 10.60
N GLU A 66 -15.83 6.52 11.72
CA GLU A 66 -17.12 7.20 11.89
C GLU A 66 -17.12 8.70 11.48
N PRO A 67 -16.07 9.49 11.72
CA PRO A 67 -16.05 10.89 11.32
C PRO A 67 -16.00 11.13 9.82
N PHE A 68 -15.76 10.09 9.01
CA PHE A 68 -15.60 10.21 7.57
C PHE A 68 -16.83 9.71 6.82
N ASP A 69 -17.25 10.42 5.78
CA ASP A 69 -18.39 10.04 4.94
C ASP A 69 -18.11 8.80 4.11
N PHE A 70 -16.85 8.59 3.72
CA PHE A 70 -16.40 7.42 2.97
C PHE A 70 -14.92 7.10 3.23
N ALA A 71 -14.54 5.86 2.95
CA ALA A 71 -13.15 5.42 2.97
C ALA A 71 -12.80 4.74 1.65
N VAL A 72 -11.61 5.03 1.13
CA VAL A 72 -11.10 4.40 -0.09
C VAL A 72 -10.14 3.28 0.31
N LEU A 73 -10.44 2.07 -0.16
CA LEU A 73 -9.55 0.93 -0.02
C LEU A 73 -8.74 0.76 -1.29
N LYS A 74 -7.41 0.83 -1.17
CA LYS A 74 -6.48 0.63 -2.27
C LYS A 74 -5.93 -0.79 -2.22
N PHE A 75 -6.16 -1.54 -3.28
CA PHE A 75 -5.68 -2.91 -3.44
C PHE A 75 -4.54 -2.97 -4.45
N THR A 76 -3.61 -3.87 -4.22
CA THR A 76 -2.51 -4.16 -5.13
C THR A 76 -2.57 -5.58 -5.69
N ASP A 77 -3.39 -6.44 -5.09
CA ASP A 77 -3.67 -7.80 -5.53
C ASP A 77 -5.19 -8.04 -5.51
N GLU A 78 -5.75 -8.49 -6.62
CA GLU A 78 -7.18 -8.82 -6.73
C GLU A 78 -7.62 -9.93 -5.76
N LYS A 79 -6.72 -10.81 -5.39
CA LYS A 79 -7.00 -11.90 -4.45
C LYS A 79 -7.32 -11.40 -3.05
N GLU A 80 -6.81 -10.23 -2.68
CA GLU A 80 -7.04 -9.61 -1.38
C GLU A 80 -8.39 -8.87 -1.30
N LEU A 81 -8.99 -8.55 -2.43
CA LEU A 81 -10.19 -7.70 -2.50
C LEU A 81 -11.33 -8.24 -1.64
N LYS A 82 -11.78 -9.46 -1.91
CA LYS A 82 -12.94 -10.07 -1.22
C LYS A 82 -12.71 -10.28 0.27
N PRO A 83 -11.59 -10.87 0.72
CA PRO A 83 -11.33 -11.05 2.14
C PRO A 83 -11.28 -9.72 2.91
N ILE A 84 -10.64 -8.71 2.35
CA ILE A 84 -10.51 -7.41 3.02
C ILE A 84 -11.84 -6.66 3.05
N LEU A 85 -12.61 -6.67 1.95
CA LEU A 85 -13.95 -6.07 1.95
C LEU A 85 -14.86 -6.71 3.01
N ASN A 86 -14.85 -8.04 3.12
CA ASN A 86 -15.61 -8.74 4.16
C ASN A 86 -15.17 -8.33 5.57
N MET A 87 -13.88 -8.15 5.81
CA MET A 87 -13.39 -7.67 7.11
C MET A 87 -13.94 -6.27 7.44
N TYR A 88 -13.94 -5.35 6.49
CA TYR A 88 -14.49 -4.01 6.71
C TYR A 88 -16.01 -3.99 6.90
N GLN A 89 -16.74 -4.81 6.16
CA GLN A 89 -18.19 -4.92 6.30
C GLN A 89 -18.64 -5.52 7.64
N ASN A 90 -17.84 -6.41 8.21
CA ASN A 90 -18.16 -7.16 9.43
C ASN A 90 -17.36 -6.71 10.65
N ASN A 91 -16.62 -5.59 10.58
CA ASN A 91 -15.70 -5.13 11.62
C ASN A 91 -14.74 -6.24 12.09
N GLY A 92 -14.31 -7.07 11.15
CA GLY A 92 -13.51 -8.25 11.42
C GLY A 92 -12.10 -7.90 11.86
N LYS A 93 -11.55 -8.72 12.74
CA LYS A 93 -10.15 -8.62 13.13
C LYS A 93 -9.27 -9.23 12.04
N PRO A 94 -8.28 -8.48 11.54
CA PRO A 94 -7.33 -9.04 10.59
C PRO A 94 -6.43 -10.08 11.27
N SER A 95 -6.10 -11.12 10.51
CA SER A 95 -5.10 -12.11 10.90
C SER A 95 -3.79 -11.84 10.17
N GLY A 96 -2.67 -12.05 10.87
CA GLY A 96 -1.33 -11.87 10.30
C GLY A 96 -0.71 -10.49 10.53
N PRO A 97 0.46 -10.25 9.93
CA PRO A 97 1.16 -8.98 10.09
C PRO A 97 0.37 -7.84 9.45
N LEU A 98 0.20 -6.77 10.22
CA LEU A 98 -0.52 -5.58 9.78
C LEU A 98 0.10 -4.32 10.35
N THR A 99 -0.16 -3.20 9.71
CA THR A 99 0.18 -1.88 10.23
C THR A 99 -1.05 -0.99 10.36
N ARG A 100 -1.01 -0.09 11.33
CA ARG A 100 -1.98 1.02 11.47
C ARG A 100 -1.42 2.32 10.88
N GLY A 101 -0.28 2.24 10.22
CA GLY A 101 0.43 3.41 9.76
C GLY A 101 0.80 4.34 10.93
N LEU A 102 0.65 5.63 10.69
CA LEU A 102 0.90 6.66 11.71
C LEU A 102 -0.36 7.12 12.45
N TYR A 103 -1.50 6.46 12.23
CA TYR A 103 -2.78 6.91 12.77
C TYR A 103 -2.76 7.13 14.29
N PHE A 104 -2.11 6.23 15.03
CA PHE A 104 -2.04 6.30 16.48
C PHE A 104 -0.73 6.90 17.02
N ARG A 105 0.23 7.19 16.17
CA ARG A 105 1.56 7.65 16.60
C ARG A 105 1.83 9.11 16.25
N GLY A 106 1.05 9.71 15.37
CA GLY A 106 1.37 10.99 14.79
C GLY A 106 2.55 10.89 13.80
N ALA A 107 2.87 12.00 13.17
CA ALA A 107 4.09 12.13 12.37
C ALA A 107 5.22 12.54 13.33
N GLU A 108 6.20 11.70 13.43
CA GLU A 108 7.48 12.04 14.09
C GLU A 108 8.34 12.88 13.16
#